data_5a84fd3c6abb2215b7db6aeca54db7e8
#
_entry.id   5a84fd3c6abb2215b7db6aeca54db7e8
#
_cell.length_a   1.000
_cell.length_b   1.000
_cell.length_c   1.000
_cell.angle_alpha   90.00
_cell.angle_beta   90.00
_cell.angle_gamma   90.00
#
_symmetry.space_group_name_H-M   'P 1'
#
loop_
_entity.id
_entity.type
_entity.pdbx_description
1 polymer ?
#
loop_
_entity_poly.entity_id
_entity_poly.type
_entity_poly.pdbx_seq_one_letter_code
_entity_poly.pdbx_strand_id
1 'polypeptide(L)'
;LPKKEVIALKKEWEKLEKNLGGIKDMKRIPDAIFVVDPKKEKICVQEAHSLGITLIGIADTNCDPEELDYVIPGNDDAIRAVKLIAGAMANAVIEGREGRMGAAAVEEETAE
;
A
#
# COMPACT_ATOMS: atom_id res chain seq x y z
N LEU A 1 -1.05 38.71 7.40
CA LEU A 1 -1.90 38.12 6.34
C LEU A 1 -3.38 38.36 6.64
N PRO A 2 -4.18 38.71 5.63
CA PRO A 2 -5.64 38.82 5.84
C PRO A 2 -6.25 37.51 6.33
N LYS A 3 -7.27 37.62 7.19
CA LYS A 3 -7.96 36.45 7.74
C LYS A 3 -8.49 35.47 6.68
N LYS A 4 -8.94 36.00 5.54
CA LYS A 4 -9.42 35.16 4.43
C LYS A 4 -8.34 34.27 3.84
N GLU A 5 -7.14 34.78 3.70
CA GLU A 5 -5.99 34.01 3.20
C GLU A 5 -5.56 32.92 4.18
N VAL A 6 -5.54 33.23 5.46
CA VAL A 6 -5.21 32.27 6.52
C VAL A 6 -6.22 31.12 6.55
N ILE A 7 -7.51 31.44 6.42
CA ILE A 7 -8.57 30.43 6.38
C ILE A 7 -8.44 29.55 5.14
N ALA A 8 -8.14 30.14 3.99
CA ALA A 8 -7.95 29.40 2.74
C ALA A 8 -6.75 28.45 2.82
N LEU A 9 -5.63 28.93 3.38
CA LEU A 9 -4.44 28.12 3.59
C LEU A 9 -4.68 26.96 4.55
N LYS A 10 -5.43 27.19 5.63
CA LYS A 10 -5.79 26.14 6.57
C LYS A 10 -6.66 25.06 5.93
N LYS A 11 -7.64 25.46 5.11
CA LYS A 11 -8.50 24.50 4.38
C LYS A 11 -7.69 23.66 3.40
N GLU A 12 -6.77 24.28 2.69
CA GLU A 12 -5.86 23.57 1.79
C GLU A 12 -4.97 22.60 2.55
N TRP A 13 -4.39 23.03 3.68
CA TRP A 13 -3.59 22.17 4.54
C TRP A 13 -4.38 20.96 5.04
N GLU A 14 -5.61 21.15 5.52
CA GLU A 14 -6.47 20.07 5.98
C GLU A 14 -6.78 19.07 4.87
N LYS A 15 -7.03 19.56 3.66
CA LYS A 15 -7.26 18.73 2.50
C LYS A 15 -6.03 17.89 2.13
N LEU A 16 -4.86 18.50 2.13
CA LEU A 16 -3.60 17.82 1.85
C LEU A 16 -3.27 16.80 2.94
N GLU A 17 -3.48 17.14 4.20
CA GLU A 17 -3.27 16.22 5.32
C GLU A 17 -4.20 15.01 5.24
N LYS A 18 -5.46 15.22 4.88
CA LYS A 18 -6.42 14.14 4.69
C LYS A 18 -6.02 13.19 3.57
N ASN A 19 -5.54 13.71 2.46
CA ASN A 19 -5.22 12.92 1.27
C ASN A 19 -3.80 12.33 1.29
N LEU A 20 -2.85 13.05 1.87
CA LEU A 20 -1.43 12.68 1.82
C LEU A 20 -0.81 12.42 3.20
N GLY A 21 -1.56 12.63 4.28
CA GLY A 21 -1.04 12.48 5.64
C GLY A 21 -0.49 11.10 5.95
N GLY A 22 -1.06 10.07 5.33
CA GLY A 22 -0.62 8.69 5.54
C GLY A 22 0.78 8.38 5.04
N ILE A 23 1.30 9.18 4.12
CA ILE A 23 2.63 8.95 3.54
C ILE A 23 3.67 9.99 3.94
N LYS A 24 3.31 11.00 4.74
CA LYS A 24 4.24 12.10 5.08
C LYS A 24 5.48 11.64 5.84
N ASP A 25 5.38 10.57 6.61
CA ASP A 25 6.49 10.00 7.37
C ASP A 25 7.20 8.85 6.64
N MET A 26 6.79 8.57 5.43
CA MET A 26 7.40 7.53 4.61
C MET A 26 8.77 7.98 4.14
N LYS A 27 9.81 7.25 4.53
CA LYS A 27 11.21 7.62 4.26
C LYS A 27 11.70 7.19 2.87
N ARG A 28 11.03 6.23 2.26
CA ARG A 28 11.40 5.69 0.95
C ARG A 28 10.18 5.15 0.22
N ILE A 29 10.35 4.92 -1.07
CA ILE A 29 9.32 4.29 -1.90
C ILE A 29 9.09 2.86 -1.42
N PRO A 30 7.83 2.42 -1.24
CA PRO A 30 7.56 1.06 -0.80
C PRO A 30 8.01 0.02 -1.84
N ASP A 31 8.37 -1.16 -1.37
CA ASP A 31 8.79 -2.27 -2.23
C ASP A 31 7.61 -2.93 -2.93
N ALA A 32 6.45 -2.91 -2.31
CA ALA A 32 5.23 -3.49 -2.84
C ALA A 32 4.00 -2.71 -2.38
N ILE A 33 2.96 -2.73 -3.19
CA ILE A 33 1.67 -2.12 -2.87
C ILE A 33 0.58 -3.18 -3.05
N PHE A 34 -0.29 -3.29 -2.05
CA PHE A 34 -1.49 -4.13 -2.11
C PHE A 34 -2.69 -3.25 -2.47
N VAL A 35 -3.35 -3.57 -3.57
CA VAL A 35 -4.48 -2.81 -4.10
C VAL A 35 -5.74 -3.68 -4.04
N VAL A 36 -6.80 -3.15 -3.43
CA VAL A 36 -8.06 -3.89 -3.28
C VAL A 36 -8.89 -3.83 -4.57
N ASP A 37 -8.94 -2.68 -5.22
CA ASP A 37 -9.69 -2.50 -6.45
C ASP A 37 -8.82 -1.75 -7.47
N PRO A 38 -8.04 -2.45 -8.31
CA PRO A 38 -7.13 -1.80 -9.24
C PRO A 38 -7.84 -0.94 -10.28
N LYS A 39 -9.11 -1.21 -10.57
CA LYS A 39 -9.87 -0.41 -11.53
C LYS A 39 -10.22 0.96 -10.99
N LYS A 40 -10.59 1.07 -9.70
CA LYS A 40 -10.84 2.34 -9.03
C LYS A 40 -9.55 3.06 -8.67
N GLU A 41 -8.49 2.30 -8.38
CA GLU A 41 -7.19 2.83 -8.00
C GLU A 41 -6.22 2.89 -9.19
N LYS A 42 -6.73 3.30 -10.34
CA LYS A 42 -5.97 3.34 -11.59
C LYS A 42 -4.74 4.24 -11.51
N ILE A 43 -4.83 5.36 -10.83
CA ILE A 43 -3.71 6.29 -10.64
C ILE A 43 -2.60 5.63 -9.83
N CYS A 44 -2.95 4.93 -8.77
CA CYS A 44 -2.01 4.18 -7.94
C CYS A 44 -1.27 3.11 -8.76
N VAL A 45 -2.00 2.38 -9.59
CA VAL A 45 -1.43 1.36 -10.49
C VAL A 45 -0.43 1.98 -11.47
N GLN A 46 -0.80 3.10 -12.08
CA GLN A 46 0.08 3.81 -13.03
C GLN A 46 1.34 4.35 -12.35
N GLU A 47 1.21 4.93 -11.17
CA GLU A 47 2.36 5.41 -10.41
C GLU A 47 3.29 4.28 -10.01
N ALA A 48 2.75 3.16 -9.56
CA ALA A 48 3.52 1.98 -9.19
C ALA A 48 4.30 1.42 -10.37
N HIS A 49 3.69 1.35 -11.55
CA HIS A 49 4.38 0.93 -12.77
C HIS A 49 5.53 1.87 -13.13
N SER A 50 5.30 3.18 -13.03
CA SER A 50 6.32 4.19 -13.32
C SER A 50 7.50 4.12 -12.37
N LEU A 51 7.27 3.75 -11.12
CA LEU A 51 8.30 3.67 -10.08
C LEU A 51 8.91 2.27 -9.92
N GLY A 52 8.43 1.29 -10.69
CA GLY A 52 8.91 -0.08 -10.60
C GLY A 52 8.52 -0.80 -9.31
N ILE A 53 7.41 -0.40 -8.70
CA ILE A 53 6.91 -1.02 -7.47
C ILE A 53 6.09 -2.26 -7.81
N THR A 54 6.29 -3.35 -7.08
CA THR A 54 5.53 -4.58 -7.24
C THR A 54 4.08 -4.37 -6.80
N LEU A 55 3.14 -4.72 -7.65
CA LEU A 55 1.70 -4.61 -7.37
C LEU A 55 1.09 -5.97 -7.08
N ILE A 56 0.40 -6.05 -5.96
CA ILE A 56 -0.38 -7.21 -5.55
C ILE A 56 -1.83 -6.74 -5.40
N GLY A 57 -2.76 -7.40 -6.03
CA GLY A 57 -4.14 -6.94 -5.96
C GLY A 57 -5.17 -8.04 -6.00
N ILE A 58 -6.34 -7.72 -5.47
CA ILE A 58 -7.54 -8.55 -5.62
C ILE A 58 -8.20 -8.13 -6.92
N ALA A 59 -8.30 -9.05 -7.87
CA ALA A 59 -8.91 -8.78 -9.15
C ALA A 59 -10.09 -9.71 -9.40
N ASP A 60 -11.18 -9.12 -9.83
CA ASP A 60 -12.32 -9.83 -10.40
C ASP A 60 -12.08 -10.01 -11.91
N THR A 61 -12.99 -10.70 -12.59
CA THR A 61 -12.91 -11.01 -14.03
C THR A 61 -12.78 -9.79 -14.94
N ASN A 62 -13.05 -8.60 -14.42
CA ASN A 62 -13.02 -7.33 -15.18
C ASN A 62 -11.67 -6.61 -15.18
N CYS A 63 -10.65 -7.14 -14.52
CA CYS A 63 -9.34 -6.51 -14.46
C CYS A 63 -8.39 -7.10 -15.49
N ASP A 64 -7.52 -6.24 -16.04
CA ASP A 64 -6.44 -6.65 -16.90
C ASP A 64 -5.35 -7.33 -16.07
N PRO A 65 -5.05 -8.62 -16.28
CA PRO A 65 -4.02 -9.31 -15.51
C PRO A 65 -2.61 -8.74 -15.71
N GLU A 66 -2.37 -7.97 -16.76
CA GLU A 66 -1.08 -7.33 -17.00
C GLU A 66 -0.82 -6.13 -16.08
N GLU A 67 -1.87 -5.56 -15.47
CA GLU A 67 -1.73 -4.42 -14.55
C GLU A 67 -1.12 -4.79 -13.20
N LEU A 68 -1.24 -6.04 -12.80
CA LEU A 68 -0.78 -6.52 -11.50
C LEU A 68 0.33 -7.56 -11.65
N ASP A 69 1.33 -7.50 -10.81
CA ASP A 69 2.39 -8.51 -10.77
C ASP A 69 1.91 -9.82 -10.14
N TYR A 70 1.09 -9.70 -9.08
CA TYR A 70 0.46 -10.83 -8.42
C TYR A 70 -1.03 -10.58 -8.30
N VAL A 71 -1.82 -11.51 -8.81
CA VAL A 71 -3.28 -11.40 -8.81
C VAL A 71 -3.87 -12.40 -7.82
N ILE A 72 -4.68 -11.88 -6.89
CA ILE A 72 -5.47 -12.72 -5.99
C ILE A 72 -6.89 -12.74 -6.56
N PRO A 73 -7.36 -13.88 -7.05
CA PRO A 73 -8.72 -13.95 -7.57
C PRO A 73 -9.73 -13.85 -6.42
N GLY A 74 -10.68 -12.97 -6.58
CA GLY A 74 -11.69 -12.77 -5.55
C GLY A 74 -12.65 -11.66 -5.90
N ASN A 75 -13.72 -11.57 -5.13
CA ASN A 75 -14.71 -10.52 -5.27
C ASN A 75 -14.28 -9.32 -4.43
N ASP A 76 -13.84 -8.26 -5.10
CA ASP A 76 -13.39 -7.02 -4.46
C ASP A 76 -14.52 -6.17 -3.89
N ASP A 77 -15.78 -6.47 -4.22
CA ASP A 77 -16.96 -5.78 -3.71
C ASP A 77 -17.46 -6.31 -2.36
N ALA A 78 -17.02 -7.49 -1.97
CA ALA A 78 -17.48 -8.12 -0.73
C ALA A 78 -16.58 -7.76 0.46
N ILE A 79 -17.12 -7.05 1.44
CA ILE A 79 -16.41 -6.59 2.64
C ILE A 79 -15.74 -7.76 3.38
N ARG A 80 -16.39 -8.91 3.47
CA ARG A 80 -15.83 -10.11 4.13
C ARG A 80 -14.61 -10.65 3.39
N ALA A 81 -14.66 -10.70 2.06
CA ALA A 81 -13.55 -11.18 1.25
C ALA A 81 -12.35 -10.25 1.38
N VAL A 82 -12.57 -8.94 1.31
CA VAL A 82 -11.52 -7.93 1.49
C VAL A 82 -10.88 -8.05 2.87
N LYS A 83 -11.67 -8.17 3.92
CA LYS A 83 -11.18 -8.30 5.29
C LYS A 83 -10.33 -9.55 5.48
N LEU A 84 -10.76 -10.67 4.94
CA LEU A 84 -10.06 -11.95 5.02
C LEU A 84 -8.70 -11.87 4.29
N ILE A 85 -8.71 -11.37 3.07
CA ILE A 85 -7.50 -11.28 2.23
C ILE A 85 -6.53 -10.25 2.79
N ALA A 86 -7.02 -9.07 3.20
CA ALA A 86 -6.18 -8.04 3.82
C ALA A 86 -5.54 -8.55 5.12
N GLY A 87 -6.29 -9.30 5.93
CA GLY A 87 -5.78 -9.94 7.13
C GLY A 87 -4.67 -10.95 6.83
N ALA A 88 -4.87 -11.78 5.80
CA ALA A 88 -3.88 -12.75 5.36
C ALA A 88 -2.60 -12.06 4.84
N MET A 89 -2.76 -10.98 4.09
CA MET A 89 -1.62 -10.18 3.60
C MET A 89 -0.86 -9.53 4.76
N ALA A 90 -1.56 -8.97 5.73
CA ALA A 90 -0.94 -8.38 6.92
C ALA A 90 -0.14 -9.42 7.70
N ASN A 91 -0.70 -10.62 7.88
CA ASN A 91 0.00 -11.72 8.55
C ASN A 91 1.24 -12.16 7.77
N ALA A 92 1.17 -12.21 6.45
CA ALA A 92 2.32 -12.55 5.61
C ALA A 92 3.46 -11.52 5.77
N VAL A 93 3.13 -10.23 5.84
CA VAL A 93 4.10 -9.16 6.08
C VAL A 93 4.75 -9.32 7.46
N ILE A 94 3.95 -9.59 8.49
CA ILE A 94 4.44 -9.81 9.85
C ILE A 94 5.38 -11.01 9.90
N GLU A 95 5.00 -12.13 9.32
CA GLU A 95 5.82 -13.34 9.26
C GLU A 95 7.15 -13.10 8.52
N GLY A 96 7.10 -12.41 7.38
CA GLY A 96 8.29 -12.06 6.62
C GLY A 96 9.24 -11.17 7.41
N ARG A 97 8.70 -10.20 8.14
CA ARG A 97 9.47 -9.31 8.99
C ARG A 97 10.10 -10.03 10.18
N GLU A 98 9.35 -10.90 10.86
CA GLU A 98 9.85 -11.72 11.96
C GLU A 98 10.92 -12.69 11.49
N GLY A 99 10.72 -13.34 10.35
CA GLY A 99 11.70 -14.22 9.73
C GLY A 99 13.01 -13.49 9.39
N ARG A 100 12.91 -12.26 8.87
CA ARG A 100 14.09 -11.42 8.59
C ARG A 100 14.82 -11.03 9.86
N MET A 101 14.10 -10.66 10.91
CA MET A 101 14.68 -10.35 12.22
C MET A 101 15.35 -11.58 12.86
N GLY A 102 14.71 -12.75 12.77
CA GLY A 102 15.25 -14.01 13.23
C GLY A 102 16.55 -14.38 12.51
N ALA A 103 16.59 -14.24 11.18
CA ALA A 103 17.76 -14.48 10.37
C ALA A 103 18.91 -13.53 10.74
N ALA A 104 18.62 -12.24 10.93
CA ALA A 104 19.60 -11.25 11.36
C ALA A 104 20.19 -11.56 12.74
N ALA A 105 19.34 -12.00 13.69
CA ALA A 105 19.80 -12.39 15.02
C ALA A 105 20.70 -13.61 14.96
N VAL A 106 20.40 -14.60 14.12
CA VAL A 106 21.25 -15.78 13.92
C VAL A 106 22.59 -15.40 13.31
N GLU A 107 22.60 -14.49 12.34
CA GLU A 107 23.83 -13.99 11.73
C GLU A 107 24.72 -13.28 12.75
N GLU A 108 24.14 -12.46 13.63
CA GLU A 108 24.87 -11.79 14.71
C GLU A 108 25.48 -12.79 15.70
N GLU A 109 24.72 -13.82 16.09
CA GLU A 109 25.22 -14.88 16.97
C GLU A 109 26.36 -15.67 16.34
N THR A 110 26.29 -15.94 15.04
CA THR A 110 27.33 -16.68 14.33
C THR A 110 28.56 -15.81 13.99
N ALA A 111 28.43 -14.49 14.01
CA ALA A 111 29.55 -13.56 13.76
C ALA A 111 30.43 -13.34 14.98
N GLU A 112 29.98 -13.69 16.18
CA GLU A 112 30.78 -13.69 17.40
C GLU A 112 31.61 -14.99 17.52
#